data_96da56f4bf75d1bbc2d65fdb004da215
#
_entry.id   96da56f4bf75d1bbc2d65fdb004da215
#
_cell.length_a   1.000
_cell.length_b   1.000
_cell.length_c   1.000
_cell.angle_alpha   90.00
_cell.angle_beta   90.00
_cell.angle_gamma   90.00
#
_symmetry.space_group_name_H-M   'P 1'
#
loop_
_entity.id
_entity.type
_entity.pdbx_description
1 polymer ?
#
loop_
_entity_poly.entity_id
_entity_poly.type
_entity_poly.pdbx_seq_one_letter_code
_entity_poly.pdbx_strand_id
1 'polypeptide(L)'
;MLSYVGWITGVTAMVVVIFGCIFGLFLISISKKSKTKLLFYVGLMIIFGGLCYLGACYDFLTILLSDSNMDNTYGLLGILGGMWIIPGLLIAIYIGVELLTPDKKWYIIPIYLILGIVYELFIFLDPLGSHTFIPPTKSGEDLIEDIFTIGAPAGILCVIFLLSMLIFNGFGFLLRSYKSKGVVRKKYLLLSIAFFLYLTVGILDGYAIPGIVLIFVRLVYLIAFLFMYSGLKPHKPVKPKKKKIPTKREIELASYMLGKPIPNEIVGKRIPISKEIEHEILVFVSYATKDVGLFKIHEIVKILTNFQDIKDVLYWEEDMDDNIFEYMDENLNKCDIIVLFCSKNALNSVPVKKEWTAAEAIGKPIIPVFFDIDHIPTLLKSRLGIEYDFYDVQKNIQGLHDLILKKYLGSIE
;
A
#
# COMPACT_ATOMS: atom_id res chain seq x y z
N MET A 1 -46.48 -5.74 -10.82
CA MET A 1 -45.91 -4.44 -10.40
C MET A 1 -44.92 -4.68 -9.26
N LEU A 2 -43.72 -4.20 -9.39
CA LEU A 2 -42.65 -4.45 -8.41
C LEU A 2 -42.98 -3.84 -7.03
N SER A 3 -42.78 -4.62 -5.95
CA SER A 3 -42.99 -4.14 -4.57
C SER A 3 -41.96 -3.09 -4.15
N TYR A 4 -42.21 -2.41 -3.04
CA TYR A 4 -41.22 -1.49 -2.45
C TYR A 4 -39.92 -2.22 -2.08
N VAL A 5 -40.02 -3.47 -1.59
CA VAL A 5 -38.87 -4.31 -1.25
C VAL A 5 -38.09 -4.72 -2.52
N GLY A 6 -38.80 -5.13 -3.56
CA GLY A 6 -38.18 -5.45 -4.85
C GLY A 6 -37.43 -4.28 -5.48
N TRP A 7 -38.01 -3.07 -5.40
CA TRP A 7 -37.29 -1.84 -5.82
C TRP A 7 -36.02 -1.60 -5.03
N ILE A 8 -36.07 -1.68 -3.70
CA ILE A 8 -34.88 -1.49 -2.85
C ILE A 8 -33.82 -2.52 -3.18
N THR A 9 -34.19 -3.80 -3.23
CA THR A 9 -33.24 -4.89 -3.47
C THR A 9 -32.60 -4.77 -4.84
N GLY A 10 -33.38 -4.52 -5.89
CA GLY A 10 -32.89 -4.40 -7.26
C GLY A 10 -32.01 -3.18 -7.49
N VAL A 11 -32.48 -1.98 -7.07
CA VAL A 11 -31.70 -0.74 -7.23
C VAL A 11 -30.39 -0.80 -6.46
N THR A 12 -30.40 -1.28 -5.22
CA THR A 12 -29.18 -1.37 -4.42
C THR A 12 -28.20 -2.42 -4.99
N ALA A 13 -28.67 -3.55 -5.53
CA ALA A 13 -27.83 -4.51 -6.24
C ALA A 13 -27.16 -3.85 -7.47
N MET A 14 -27.93 -3.14 -8.28
CA MET A 14 -27.41 -2.41 -9.43
C MET A 14 -26.36 -1.37 -9.04
N VAL A 15 -26.59 -0.60 -7.96
CA VAL A 15 -25.62 0.38 -7.44
C VAL A 15 -24.31 -0.31 -7.05
N VAL A 16 -24.35 -1.47 -6.38
CA VAL A 16 -23.13 -2.22 -6.01
C VAL A 16 -22.37 -2.70 -7.23
N VAL A 17 -23.05 -3.24 -8.25
CA VAL A 17 -22.39 -3.67 -9.51
C VAL A 17 -21.73 -2.48 -10.21
N ILE A 18 -22.48 -1.40 -10.43
CA ILE A 18 -21.98 -0.21 -11.15
C ILE A 18 -20.81 0.42 -10.37
N PHE A 19 -20.96 0.61 -9.07
CA PHE A 19 -19.90 1.17 -8.23
C PHE A 19 -18.67 0.26 -8.24
N GLY A 20 -18.83 -1.05 -8.04
CA GLY A 20 -17.75 -2.01 -8.05
C GLY A 20 -16.95 -1.98 -9.35
N CYS A 21 -17.64 -1.97 -10.49
CA CYS A 21 -16.99 -1.87 -11.80
C CYS A 21 -16.27 -0.53 -11.99
N ILE A 22 -16.93 0.61 -11.76
CA ILE A 22 -16.35 1.94 -11.98
C ILE A 22 -15.17 2.17 -11.00
N PHE A 23 -15.37 1.91 -9.72
CA PHE A 23 -14.35 2.13 -8.71
C PHE A 23 -13.17 1.15 -8.86
N GLY A 24 -13.43 -0.11 -9.17
CA GLY A 24 -12.38 -1.08 -9.45
C GLY A 24 -11.53 -0.71 -10.68
N LEU A 25 -12.15 -0.29 -11.79
CA LEU A 25 -11.43 0.23 -12.97
C LEU A 25 -10.63 1.49 -12.64
N PHE A 26 -11.17 2.38 -11.81
CA PHE A 26 -10.45 3.56 -11.32
C PHE A 26 -9.18 3.16 -10.55
N LEU A 27 -9.27 2.17 -9.65
CA LEU A 27 -8.10 1.67 -8.91
C LEU A 27 -7.06 1.02 -9.82
N ILE A 28 -7.49 0.24 -10.81
CA ILE A 28 -6.61 -0.34 -11.84
C ILE A 28 -5.88 0.76 -12.61
N SER A 29 -6.57 1.84 -12.95
CA SER A 29 -5.97 2.99 -13.64
C SER A 29 -4.94 3.72 -12.78
N ILE A 30 -5.22 3.90 -11.48
CA ILE A 30 -4.26 4.47 -10.53
C ILE A 30 -3.07 3.54 -10.34
N SER A 31 -3.30 2.24 -10.22
CA SER A 31 -2.25 1.22 -10.08
C SER A 31 -1.22 1.32 -11.21
N LYS A 32 -1.69 1.45 -12.46
CA LYS A 32 -0.80 1.61 -13.63
C LYS A 32 0.05 2.88 -13.54
N LYS A 33 -0.52 3.99 -13.04
CA LYS A 33 0.19 5.28 -12.87
C LYS A 33 1.16 5.26 -11.70
N SER A 34 0.79 4.62 -10.59
CA SER A 34 1.58 4.55 -9.37
C SER A 34 2.51 3.33 -9.30
N LYS A 35 2.44 2.42 -10.30
CA LYS A 35 3.17 1.13 -10.35
C LYS A 35 2.92 0.23 -9.12
N THR A 36 1.84 0.43 -8.39
CA THR A 36 1.51 -0.31 -7.16
C THR A 36 0.71 -1.56 -7.48
N LYS A 37 1.35 -2.72 -7.64
CA LYS A 37 0.73 -4.00 -8.03
C LYS A 37 -0.46 -4.42 -7.15
N LEU A 38 -0.34 -4.25 -5.83
CA LEU A 38 -1.43 -4.62 -4.91
C LEU A 38 -2.71 -3.83 -5.14
N LEU A 39 -2.59 -2.56 -5.55
CA LEU A 39 -3.77 -1.73 -5.87
C LEU A 39 -4.50 -2.25 -7.12
N PHE A 40 -3.78 -2.84 -8.08
CA PHE A 40 -4.38 -3.54 -9.22
C PHE A 40 -5.23 -4.73 -8.76
N TYR A 41 -4.70 -5.56 -7.88
CA TYR A 41 -5.43 -6.72 -7.35
C TYR A 41 -6.65 -6.30 -6.53
N VAL A 42 -6.55 -5.24 -5.71
CA VAL A 42 -7.73 -4.70 -5.00
C VAL A 42 -8.78 -4.20 -5.99
N GLY A 43 -8.37 -3.53 -7.07
CA GLY A 43 -9.30 -3.12 -8.12
C GLY A 43 -10.06 -4.30 -8.75
N LEU A 44 -9.37 -5.39 -9.07
CA LEU A 44 -10.00 -6.63 -9.56
C LEU A 44 -10.92 -7.26 -8.51
N MET A 45 -10.49 -7.34 -7.25
CA MET A 45 -11.29 -7.89 -6.16
C MET A 45 -12.60 -7.12 -5.99
N ILE A 46 -12.56 -5.80 -6.09
CA ILE A 46 -13.74 -4.94 -6.00
C ILE A 46 -14.69 -5.15 -7.18
N ILE A 47 -14.15 -5.32 -8.40
CA ILE A 47 -14.98 -5.68 -9.57
C ILE A 47 -15.68 -6.99 -9.32
N PHE A 48 -14.98 -8.04 -8.94
CA PHE A 48 -15.58 -9.35 -8.68
C PHE A 48 -16.58 -9.29 -7.54
N GLY A 49 -16.28 -8.57 -6.44
CA GLY A 49 -17.23 -8.36 -5.36
C GLY A 49 -18.51 -7.63 -5.79
N GLY A 50 -18.42 -6.68 -6.71
CA GLY A 50 -19.58 -6.05 -7.32
C GLY A 50 -20.38 -7.03 -8.21
N LEU A 51 -19.69 -7.84 -9.01
CA LEU A 51 -20.30 -8.79 -9.93
C LEU A 51 -21.03 -9.95 -9.22
N CYS A 52 -20.77 -10.19 -7.94
CA CYS A 52 -21.57 -11.14 -7.14
C CYS A 52 -23.06 -10.79 -7.10
N TYR A 53 -23.43 -9.55 -7.39
CA TYR A 53 -24.83 -9.11 -7.47
C TYR A 53 -25.41 -9.16 -8.89
N LEU A 54 -24.68 -9.72 -9.85
CA LEU A 54 -25.10 -9.71 -11.27
C LEU A 54 -26.39 -10.52 -11.49
N GLY A 55 -26.57 -11.64 -10.77
CA GLY A 55 -27.80 -12.43 -10.80
C GLY A 55 -29.02 -11.61 -10.39
N ALA A 56 -28.94 -10.96 -9.23
CA ALA A 56 -30.01 -10.09 -8.74
C ALA A 56 -30.27 -8.87 -9.64
N CYS A 57 -29.23 -8.30 -10.26
CA CYS A 57 -29.39 -7.25 -11.27
C CYS A 57 -30.11 -7.75 -12.51
N TYR A 58 -29.78 -8.95 -12.98
CA TYR A 58 -30.40 -9.53 -14.16
C TYR A 58 -31.89 -9.84 -13.91
N ASP A 59 -32.24 -10.42 -12.76
CA ASP A 59 -33.64 -10.64 -12.37
C ASP A 59 -34.43 -9.34 -12.29
N PHE A 60 -33.84 -8.30 -11.62
CA PHE A 60 -34.44 -6.98 -11.53
C PHE A 60 -34.71 -6.34 -12.90
N LEU A 61 -33.75 -6.41 -13.82
CA LEU A 61 -33.93 -5.87 -15.18
C LEU A 61 -34.98 -6.65 -15.95
N THR A 62 -35.05 -7.97 -15.77
CA THR A 62 -36.07 -8.83 -16.40
C THR A 62 -37.45 -8.43 -15.91
N ILE A 63 -37.62 -8.19 -14.61
CA ILE A 63 -38.92 -7.71 -14.08
C ILE A 63 -39.31 -6.36 -14.68
N LEU A 64 -38.37 -5.44 -14.80
CA LEU A 64 -38.64 -4.12 -15.37
C LEU A 64 -39.05 -4.17 -16.85
N LEU A 65 -38.54 -5.13 -17.61
CA LEU A 65 -38.78 -5.27 -19.04
C LEU A 65 -39.97 -6.16 -19.41
N SER A 66 -40.27 -7.16 -18.59
CA SER A 66 -41.25 -8.21 -18.91
C SER A 66 -42.34 -8.42 -17.84
N ASP A 67 -42.34 -7.62 -16.76
CA ASP A 67 -43.23 -7.78 -15.59
C ASP A 67 -43.16 -9.18 -14.93
N SER A 68 -42.10 -9.95 -15.21
CA SER A 68 -41.88 -11.31 -14.66
C SER A 68 -40.43 -11.51 -14.26
N ASN A 69 -40.20 -12.40 -13.29
CA ASN A 69 -38.84 -12.79 -12.91
C ASN A 69 -38.14 -13.53 -14.08
N MET A 70 -36.82 -13.57 -14.03
CA MET A 70 -36.01 -14.33 -14.96
C MET A 70 -36.32 -15.83 -14.87
N ASP A 71 -36.16 -16.55 -15.99
CA ASP A 71 -36.20 -18.01 -15.97
C ASP A 71 -34.98 -18.57 -15.24
N ASN A 72 -35.20 -19.15 -14.06
CA ASN A 72 -34.16 -19.74 -13.23
C ASN A 72 -34.25 -21.28 -13.18
N THR A 73 -34.88 -21.94 -14.17
CA THR A 73 -35.04 -23.37 -14.22
C THR A 73 -33.72 -24.13 -14.10
N TYR A 74 -32.62 -23.55 -14.60
CA TYR A 74 -31.27 -24.13 -14.55
C TYR A 74 -30.37 -23.48 -13.51
N GLY A 75 -30.89 -22.71 -12.56
CA GLY A 75 -30.10 -22.03 -11.53
C GLY A 75 -29.22 -20.91 -12.05
N LEU A 76 -29.59 -20.26 -13.16
CA LEU A 76 -28.83 -19.20 -13.82
C LEU A 76 -28.52 -18.03 -12.87
N LEU A 77 -29.46 -17.70 -11.98
CA LEU A 77 -29.26 -16.63 -10.97
C LEU A 77 -28.08 -16.94 -10.07
N GLY A 78 -27.97 -18.15 -9.54
CA GLY A 78 -26.85 -18.58 -8.70
C GLY A 78 -25.53 -18.66 -9.46
N ILE A 79 -25.55 -19.08 -10.74
CA ILE A 79 -24.34 -19.06 -11.59
C ILE A 79 -23.85 -17.60 -11.75
N LEU A 80 -24.73 -16.66 -12.14
CA LEU A 80 -24.38 -15.27 -12.40
C LEU A 80 -23.84 -14.54 -11.15
N GLY A 81 -24.30 -14.90 -9.97
CA GLY A 81 -23.78 -14.37 -8.69
C GLY A 81 -22.58 -15.14 -8.19
N GLY A 82 -22.68 -16.47 -8.14
CA GLY A 82 -21.71 -17.37 -7.50
C GLY A 82 -20.34 -17.41 -8.15
N MET A 83 -20.26 -17.41 -9.49
CA MET A 83 -18.99 -17.53 -10.23
C MET A 83 -17.96 -16.42 -9.96
N TRP A 84 -18.36 -15.32 -9.36
CA TRP A 84 -17.46 -14.21 -9.04
C TRP A 84 -16.93 -14.24 -7.62
N ILE A 85 -17.54 -15.03 -6.73
CA ILE A 85 -17.22 -15.06 -5.30
C ILE A 85 -15.78 -15.55 -5.09
N ILE A 86 -15.45 -16.73 -5.59
CA ILE A 86 -14.12 -17.31 -5.35
C ILE A 86 -13.00 -16.59 -6.06
N PRO A 87 -13.11 -16.14 -7.32
CA PRO A 87 -12.10 -15.26 -7.90
C PRO A 87 -11.79 -14.02 -7.05
N GLY A 88 -12.83 -13.38 -6.50
CA GLY A 88 -12.66 -12.24 -5.58
C GLY A 88 -11.97 -12.62 -4.27
N LEU A 89 -12.38 -13.71 -3.63
CA LEU A 89 -11.80 -14.20 -2.38
C LEU A 89 -10.36 -14.70 -2.57
N LEU A 90 -10.05 -15.37 -3.69
CA LEU A 90 -8.72 -15.81 -4.03
C LEU A 90 -7.74 -14.63 -4.13
N ILE A 91 -8.17 -13.54 -4.78
CA ILE A 91 -7.39 -12.30 -4.84
C ILE A 91 -7.22 -11.69 -3.44
N ALA A 92 -8.27 -11.69 -2.61
CA ALA A 92 -8.18 -11.21 -1.24
C ALA A 92 -7.12 -12.00 -0.44
N ILE A 93 -7.14 -13.35 -0.53
CA ILE A 93 -6.14 -14.21 0.11
C ILE A 93 -4.73 -13.92 -0.43
N TYR A 94 -4.60 -13.75 -1.75
CA TYR A 94 -3.32 -13.37 -2.36
C TYR A 94 -2.76 -12.08 -1.76
N ILE A 95 -3.57 -11.03 -1.61
CA ILE A 95 -3.18 -9.76 -0.99
C ILE A 95 -2.72 -9.98 0.45
N GLY A 96 -3.44 -10.77 1.23
CA GLY A 96 -3.09 -11.11 2.61
C GLY A 96 -1.75 -11.83 2.70
N VAL A 97 -1.56 -12.87 1.89
CA VAL A 97 -0.34 -13.68 1.86
C VAL A 97 0.86 -12.85 1.37
N GLU A 98 0.69 -12.03 0.33
CA GLU A 98 1.74 -11.16 -0.21
C GLU A 98 2.24 -10.15 0.84
N LEU A 99 1.34 -9.57 1.63
CA LEU A 99 1.70 -8.57 2.66
C LEU A 99 2.21 -9.18 3.97
N LEU A 100 1.81 -10.40 4.32
CA LEU A 100 2.16 -11.00 5.61
C LEU A 100 3.28 -12.02 5.52
N THR A 101 3.28 -12.85 4.49
CA THR A 101 4.19 -13.98 4.31
C THR A 101 4.58 -14.20 2.84
N PRO A 102 5.24 -13.21 2.20
CA PRO A 102 5.53 -13.24 0.76
C PRO A 102 6.37 -14.46 0.35
N ASP A 103 7.25 -14.95 1.24
CA ASP A 103 8.10 -16.13 0.99
C ASP A 103 7.30 -17.43 0.87
N LYS A 104 6.13 -17.52 1.48
CA LYS A 104 5.28 -18.72 1.49
C LYS A 104 4.15 -18.68 0.44
N LYS A 105 3.99 -17.60 -0.31
CA LYS A 105 2.88 -17.42 -1.25
C LYS A 105 2.76 -18.54 -2.29
N TRP A 106 3.90 -19.01 -2.82
CA TRP A 106 3.94 -20.05 -3.85
C TRP A 106 3.54 -21.45 -3.34
N TYR A 107 3.46 -21.64 -2.04
CA TYR A 107 2.91 -22.85 -1.43
C TYR A 107 1.43 -22.70 -1.11
N ILE A 108 1.01 -21.53 -0.65
CA ILE A 108 -0.36 -21.26 -0.18
C ILE A 108 -1.32 -21.06 -1.36
N ILE A 109 -0.99 -20.19 -2.32
CA ILE A 109 -1.90 -19.82 -3.40
C ILE A 109 -2.32 -20.99 -4.29
N PRO A 110 -1.46 -21.95 -4.69
CA PRO A 110 -1.89 -23.10 -5.48
C PRO A 110 -2.96 -23.96 -4.80
N ILE A 111 -2.89 -24.11 -3.47
CA ILE A 111 -3.89 -24.86 -2.71
C ILE A 111 -5.27 -24.19 -2.85
N TYR A 112 -5.34 -22.87 -2.64
CA TYR A 112 -6.58 -22.12 -2.80
C TYR A 112 -7.06 -22.06 -4.26
N LEU A 113 -6.14 -22.06 -5.23
CA LEU A 113 -6.50 -22.14 -6.64
C LEU A 113 -7.21 -23.46 -6.98
N ILE A 114 -6.68 -24.59 -6.49
CA ILE A 114 -7.32 -25.91 -6.67
C ILE A 114 -8.69 -25.93 -6.01
N LEU A 115 -8.81 -25.49 -4.77
CA LEU A 115 -10.09 -25.40 -4.07
C LEU A 115 -11.08 -24.48 -4.81
N GLY A 116 -10.60 -23.39 -5.38
CA GLY A 116 -11.40 -22.47 -6.18
C GLY A 116 -11.93 -23.13 -7.46
N ILE A 117 -11.09 -23.89 -8.18
CA ILE A 117 -11.52 -24.65 -9.36
C ILE A 117 -12.62 -25.66 -8.98
N VAL A 118 -12.45 -26.36 -7.86
CA VAL A 118 -13.47 -27.31 -7.38
C VAL A 118 -14.78 -26.59 -7.06
N TYR A 119 -14.73 -25.42 -6.44
CA TYR A 119 -15.92 -24.59 -6.20
C TYR A 119 -16.65 -24.24 -7.52
N GLU A 120 -15.91 -23.73 -8.50
CA GLU A 120 -16.49 -23.34 -9.80
C GLU A 120 -17.15 -24.55 -10.51
N LEU A 121 -16.54 -25.73 -10.40
CA LEU A 121 -17.17 -26.96 -10.95
C LEU A 121 -18.54 -27.22 -10.33
N PHE A 122 -18.71 -27.04 -9.01
CA PHE A 122 -20.04 -27.21 -8.39
C PHE A 122 -21.02 -26.11 -8.81
N ILE A 123 -20.58 -24.86 -8.90
CA ILE A 123 -21.45 -23.76 -9.34
C ILE A 123 -21.97 -23.98 -10.78
N PHE A 124 -21.13 -24.48 -11.70
CA PHE A 124 -21.52 -24.66 -13.10
C PHE A 124 -22.19 -25.99 -13.37
N LEU A 125 -21.81 -27.08 -12.70
CA LEU A 125 -22.32 -28.42 -12.97
C LEU A 125 -23.55 -28.76 -12.14
N ASP A 126 -23.70 -28.21 -10.95
CA ASP A 126 -24.81 -28.42 -10.03
C ASP A 126 -25.27 -27.14 -9.34
N PRO A 127 -25.74 -26.13 -10.10
CA PRO A 127 -26.17 -24.86 -9.52
C PRO A 127 -27.38 -25.00 -8.59
N LEU A 128 -28.29 -25.90 -8.88
CA LEU A 128 -29.49 -26.14 -8.05
C LEU A 128 -29.17 -26.89 -6.76
N GLY A 129 -28.15 -27.74 -6.75
CA GLY A 129 -27.65 -28.37 -5.51
C GLY A 129 -26.79 -27.41 -4.69
N SER A 130 -26.11 -26.44 -5.34
CA SER A 130 -25.26 -25.46 -4.68
C SER A 130 -26.06 -24.33 -4.03
N HIS A 131 -27.19 -23.95 -4.59
CA HIS A 131 -28.03 -22.82 -4.16
C HIS A 131 -29.49 -23.25 -3.94
N THR A 132 -30.12 -22.66 -2.96
CA THR A 132 -31.55 -22.73 -2.70
C THR A 132 -32.19 -21.43 -3.17
N PHE A 133 -33.12 -21.53 -4.14
CA PHE A 133 -33.81 -20.37 -4.68
C PHE A 133 -35.24 -20.31 -4.13
N ILE A 134 -35.61 -19.14 -3.63
CA ILE A 134 -36.98 -18.89 -3.11
C ILE A 134 -37.63 -17.87 -4.07
N PRO A 135 -38.52 -18.34 -4.97
CA PRO A 135 -39.24 -17.45 -5.86
C PRO A 135 -40.27 -16.61 -5.06
N PRO A 136 -40.57 -15.40 -5.49
CA PRO A 136 -41.60 -14.58 -4.86
C PRO A 136 -42.99 -15.24 -5.06
N THR A 137 -43.92 -14.92 -4.14
CA THR A 137 -45.28 -15.46 -4.17
C THR A 137 -46.01 -15.17 -5.48
N LYS A 138 -45.72 -13.98 -6.05
CA LYS A 138 -46.25 -13.57 -7.36
C LYS A 138 -45.09 -13.12 -8.23
N SER A 139 -44.97 -13.70 -9.40
CA SER A 139 -43.91 -13.34 -10.35
C SER A 139 -43.92 -11.85 -10.68
N GLY A 140 -42.75 -11.23 -10.66
CA GLY A 140 -42.56 -9.79 -10.90
C GLY A 140 -42.91 -8.87 -9.74
N GLU A 141 -43.24 -9.40 -8.57
CA GLU A 141 -43.48 -8.59 -7.36
C GLU A 141 -42.21 -8.33 -6.57
N ASP A 142 -41.37 -9.33 -6.41
CA ASP A 142 -40.06 -9.25 -5.76
C ASP A 142 -39.01 -10.04 -6.53
N LEU A 143 -37.72 -9.85 -6.19
CA LEU A 143 -36.65 -10.64 -6.79
C LEU A 143 -36.62 -12.05 -6.21
N ILE A 144 -36.07 -13.00 -6.99
CA ILE A 144 -35.78 -14.35 -6.52
C ILE A 144 -34.68 -14.26 -5.45
N GLU A 145 -34.96 -14.84 -4.27
CA GLU A 145 -33.91 -14.95 -3.22
C GLU A 145 -32.98 -16.11 -3.54
N ASP A 146 -31.68 -15.90 -3.33
CA ASP A 146 -30.61 -16.86 -3.57
C ASP A 146 -29.78 -17.05 -2.30
N ILE A 147 -29.76 -18.26 -1.79
CA ILE A 147 -29.05 -18.63 -0.56
C ILE A 147 -28.23 -19.88 -0.83
N PHE A 148 -26.97 -19.95 -0.36
CA PHE A 148 -26.21 -21.19 -0.42
C PHE A 148 -26.94 -22.35 0.30
N THR A 149 -27.06 -23.49 -0.36
CA THR A 149 -27.63 -24.68 0.26
C THR A 149 -26.73 -25.14 1.42
N ILE A 150 -27.32 -25.28 2.61
CA ILE A 150 -26.60 -25.72 3.81
C ILE A 150 -26.03 -27.12 3.57
N GLY A 151 -24.71 -27.27 3.76
CA GLY A 151 -23.98 -28.51 3.57
C GLY A 151 -23.61 -28.84 2.11
N ALA A 152 -24.00 -28.04 1.14
CA ALA A 152 -23.54 -28.19 -0.23
C ALA A 152 -22.02 -27.97 -0.34
N PRO A 153 -21.30 -28.72 -1.19
CA PRO A 153 -19.84 -28.59 -1.34
C PRO A 153 -19.42 -27.18 -1.70
N ALA A 154 -20.15 -26.46 -2.56
CA ALA A 154 -19.88 -25.06 -2.90
C ALA A 154 -19.98 -24.15 -1.67
N GLY A 155 -21.01 -24.29 -0.85
CA GLY A 155 -21.19 -23.53 0.38
C GLY A 155 -20.06 -23.78 1.39
N ILE A 156 -19.66 -25.06 1.58
CA ILE A 156 -18.55 -25.44 2.46
C ILE A 156 -17.23 -24.79 1.99
N LEU A 157 -16.93 -24.86 0.70
CA LEU A 157 -15.74 -24.24 0.11
C LEU A 157 -15.76 -22.71 0.29
N CYS A 158 -16.89 -22.06 0.05
CA CYS A 158 -17.06 -20.63 0.28
C CYS A 158 -16.73 -20.26 1.74
N VAL A 159 -17.25 -21.03 2.71
CA VAL A 159 -16.95 -20.82 4.14
C VAL A 159 -15.45 -20.98 4.43
N ILE A 160 -14.76 -21.96 3.85
CA ILE A 160 -13.31 -22.14 3.99
C ILE A 160 -12.57 -20.91 3.49
N PHE A 161 -12.93 -20.37 2.32
CA PHE A 161 -12.32 -19.15 1.79
C PHE A 161 -12.60 -17.92 2.69
N LEU A 162 -13.82 -17.75 3.17
CA LEU A 162 -14.20 -16.65 4.06
C LEU A 162 -13.44 -16.72 5.39
N LEU A 163 -13.32 -17.88 6.01
CA LEU A 163 -12.53 -18.08 7.22
C LEU A 163 -11.04 -17.80 6.98
N SER A 164 -10.52 -18.24 5.84
CA SER A 164 -9.13 -17.97 5.47
C SER A 164 -8.88 -16.49 5.26
N MET A 165 -9.79 -15.77 4.60
CA MET A 165 -9.72 -14.32 4.46
C MET A 165 -9.80 -13.64 5.83
N LEU A 166 -10.64 -14.10 6.74
CA LEU A 166 -10.72 -13.59 8.10
C LEU A 166 -9.38 -13.72 8.84
N ILE A 167 -8.73 -14.88 8.72
CA ILE A 167 -7.45 -15.17 9.38
C ILE A 167 -6.32 -14.34 8.76
N PHE A 168 -6.14 -14.39 7.46
CA PHE A 168 -5.03 -13.71 6.79
C PHE A 168 -5.24 -12.19 6.76
N ASN A 169 -6.37 -11.72 6.26
CA ASN A 169 -6.57 -10.29 6.01
C ASN A 169 -7.16 -9.58 7.24
N GLY A 170 -8.15 -10.17 7.91
CA GLY A 170 -8.74 -9.59 9.12
C GLY A 170 -7.72 -9.55 10.27
N PHE A 171 -7.49 -10.71 10.88
CA PHE A 171 -6.60 -10.82 12.05
C PHE A 171 -5.12 -10.64 11.69
N GLY A 172 -4.68 -11.11 10.53
CA GLY A 172 -3.30 -10.98 10.09
C GLY A 172 -2.86 -9.52 9.99
N PHE A 173 -3.64 -8.67 9.32
CA PHE A 173 -3.37 -7.24 9.25
C PHE A 173 -3.52 -6.55 10.61
N LEU A 174 -4.46 -6.97 11.44
CA LEU A 174 -4.60 -6.43 12.80
C LEU A 174 -3.33 -6.68 13.63
N LEU A 175 -2.83 -7.90 13.63
CA LEU A 175 -1.59 -8.26 14.33
C LEU A 175 -0.37 -7.50 13.76
N ARG A 176 -0.30 -7.34 12.44
CA ARG A 176 0.76 -6.57 11.80
C ARG A 176 0.67 -5.09 12.20
N SER A 177 -0.54 -4.54 12.27
CA SER A 177 -0.77 -3.18 12.76
C SER A 177 -0.23 -2.96 14.17
N TYR A 178 -0.46 -3.89 15.10
CA TYR A 178 0.09 -3.80 16.48
C TYR A 178 1.63 -3.83 16.52
N LYS A 179 2.25 -4.55 15.60
CA LYS A 179 3.72 -4.64 15.49
C LYS A 179 4.34 -3.48 14.72
N SER A 180 3.56 -2.66 14.05
CA SER A 180 3.99 -1.52 13.22
C SER A 180 3.78 -0.20 13.94
N LYS A 181 4.43 0.87 13.47
CA LYS A 181 4.31 2.24 14.00
C LYS A 181 3.90 3.22 12.90
N GLY A 182 3.50 4.42 13.26
CA GLY A 182 3.27 5.55 12.38
C GLY A 182 2.23 5.30 11.28
N VAL A 183 2.56 5.62 10.05
CA VAL A 183 1.67 5.51 8.88
C VAL A 183 1.38 4.05 8.53
N VAL A 184 2.37 3.18 8.64
CA VAL A 184 2.26 1.73 8.35
C VAL A 184 1.23 1.07 9.27
N ARG A 185 1.25 1.40 10.57
CA ARG A 185 0.24 0.95 11.53
C ARG A 185 -1.17 1.34 11.09
N LYS A 186 -1.35 2.61 10.67
CA LYS A 186 -2.67 3.10 10.22
C LYS A 186 -3.14 2.38 8.97
N LYS A 187 -2.25 2.12 8.00
CA LYS A 187 -2.56 1.39 6.77
C LYS A 187 -3.02 -0.04 7.07
N TYR A 188 -2.27 -0.81 7.86
CA TYR A 188 -2.66 -2.17 8.25
C TYR A 188 -3.96 -2.19 9.08
N LEU A 189 -4.18 -1.20 9.95
CA LEU A 189 -5.42 -1.09 10.70
C LEU A 189 -6.61 -0.83 9.76
N LEU A 190 -6.47 0.08 8.80
CA LEU A 190 -7.50 0.35 7.80
C LEU A 190 -7.82 -0.87 6.95
N LEU A 191 -6.79 -1.62 6.51
CA LEU A 191 -6.97 -2.87 5.78
C LEU A 191 -7.70 -3.91 6.63
N SER A 192 -7.29 -4.11 7.88
CA SER A 192 -7.96 -5.02 8.79
C SER A 192 -9.44 -4.68 8.96
N ILE A 193 -9.76 -3.42 9.27
CA ILE A 193 -11.14 -2.95 9.40
C ILE A 193 -11.92 -3.18 8.10
N ALA A 194 -11.32 -2.86 6.95
CA ALA A 194 -11.94 -3.04 5.64
C ALA A 194 -12.32 -4.50 5.37
N PHE A 195 -11.41 -5.44 5.66
CA PHE A 195 -11.69 -6.86 5.45
C PHE A 195 -12.66 -7.44 6.48
N PHE A 196 -12.66 -6.96 7.72
CA PHE A 196 -13.72 -7.31 8.69
C PHE A 196 -15.08 -6.82 8.21
N LEU A 197 -15.19 -5.58 7.76
CA LEU A 197 -16.44 -5.02 7.23
C LEU A 197 -16.89 -5.80 5.98
N TYR A 198 -15.99 -6.05 5.04
CA TYR A 198 -16.28 -6.80 3.81
C TYR A 198 -16.85 -8.19 4.12
N LEU A 199 -16.21 -8.93 5.05
CA LEU A 199 -16.65 -10.25 5.45
C LEU A 199 -18.02 -10.20 6.17
N THR A 200 -18.16 -9.31 7.16
CA THR A 200 -19.40 -9.17 7.95
C THR A 200 -20.58 -8.84 7.03
N VAL A 201 -20.39 -7.92 6.11
CA VAL A 201 -21.42 -7.52 5.14
C VAL A 201 -21.74 -8.64 4.18
N GLY A 202 -20.73 -9.36 3.65
CA GLY A 202 -20.97 -10.50 2.76
C GLY A 202 -21.79 -11.62 3.41
N ILE A 203 -21.59 -11.85 4.71
CA ILE A 203 -22.41 -12.79 5.47
C ILE A 203 -23.82 -12.23 5.71
N LEU A 204 -23.92 -10.97 6.15
CA LEU A 204 -25.20 -10.35 6.47
C LEU A 204 -26.10 -10.19 5.24
N ASP A 205 -25.55 -9.89 4.07
CA ASP A 205 -26.32 -9.73 2.82
C ASP A 205 -27.02 -11.04 2.42
N GLY A 206 -26.38 -12.19 2.69
CA GLY A 206 -26.97 -13.51 2.46
C GLY A 206 -28.07 -13.92 3.45
N TYR A 207 -28.19 -13.23 4.59
CA TYR A 207 -29.18 -13.54 5.64
C TYR A 207 -30.04 -12.33 6.03
N ALA A 208 -29.81 -11.16 5.46
CA ALA A 208 -30.56 -9.95 5.79
C ALA A 208 -31.99 -10.04 5.28
N ILE A 209 -32.93 -9.64 6.13
CA ILE A 209 -34.32 -9.46 5.74
C ILE A 209 -34.36 -8.38 4.64
N PRO A 210 -34.95 -8.67 3.46
CA PRO A 210 -35.10 -7.69 2.39
C PRO A 210 -35.76 -6.40 2.88
N GLY A 211 -35.30 -5.25 2.36
CA GLY A 211 -35.86 -3.94 2.72
C GLY A 211 -34.81 -2.92 3.17
N ILE A 212 -35.19 -2.01 4.06
CA ILE A 212 -34.33 -0.88 4.49
C ILE A 212 -32.99 -1.34 5.07
N VAL A 213 -32.95 -2.44 5.82
CA VAL A 213 -31.72 -3.00 6.42
C VAL A 213 -30.68 -3.32 5.32
N LEU A 214 -31.11 -3.80 4.19
CA LEU A 214 -30.24 -4.16 3.07
C LEU A 214 -29.51 -2.92 2.51
N ILE A 215 -30.12 -1.75 2.53
CA ILE A 215 -29.48 -0.49 2.12
C ILE A 215 -28.26 -0.24 2.99
N PHE A 216 -28.41 -0.32 4.31
CA PHE A 216 -27.30 -0.10 5.26
C PHE A 216 -26.18 -1.11 5.08
N VAL A 217 -26.52 -2.40 4.91
CA VAL A 217 -25.56 -3.48 4.67
C VAL A 217 -24.73 -3.18 3.42
N ARG A 218 -25.36 -2.83 2.30
CA ARG A 218 -24.70 -2.54 1.04
C ARG A 218 -23.91 -1.22 1.06
N LEU A 219 -24.35 -0.20 1.81
CA LEU A 219 -23.57 1.01 2.04
C LEU A 219 -22.26 0.71 2.80
N VAL A 220 -22.32 -0.12 3.83
CA VAL A 220 -21.11 -0.54 4.57
C VAL A 220 -20.16 -1.31 3.66
N TYR A 221 -20.67 -2.07 2.70
CA TYR A 221 -19.86 -2.75 1.68
C TYR A 221 -19.05 -1.76 0.83
N LEU A 222 -19.70 -0.68 0.36
CA LEU A 222 -19.02 0.38 -0.38
C LEU A 222 -17.96 1.10 0.48
N ILE A 223 -18.23 1.32 1.76
CA ILE A 223 -17.27 1.89 2.71
C ILE A 223 -16.05 0.99 2.88
N ALA A 224 -16.24 -0.33 2.94
CA ALA A 224 -15.13 -1.29 3.02
C ALA A 224 -14.18 -1.13 1.83
N PHE A 225 -14.69 -0.94 0.62
CA PHE A 225 -13.88 -0.69 -0.58
C PHE A 225 -13.03 0.60 -0.47
N LEU A 226 -13.62 1.68 0.07
CA LEU A 226 -12.89 2.93 0.31
C LEU A 226 -11.77 2.76 1.34
N PHE A 227 -11.99 1.95 2.38
CA PHE A 227 -10.96 1.66 3.38
C PHE A 227 -9.83 0.79 2.81
N MET A 228 -10.14 -0.19 1.95
CA MET A 228 -9.12 -0.97 1.22
C MET A 228 -8.22 -0.06 0.38
N TYR A 229 -8.83 0.86 -0.39
CA TYR A 229 -8.08 1.86 -1.14
C TYR A 229 -7.20 2.72 -0.24
N SER A 230 -7.75 3.23 0.86
CA SER A 230 -7.03 4.10 1.79
C SER A 230 -5.86 3.39 2.47
N GLY A 231 -6.00 2.08 2.73
CA GLY A 231 -4.93 1.25 3.28
C GLY A 231 -3.78 0.99 2.30
N LEU A 232 -4.07 0.90 0.99
CA LEU A 232 -3.08 0.62 -0.05
C LEU A 232 -2.63 1.85 -0.85
N LYS A 233 -3.30 3.00 -0.65
CA LYS A 233 -2.96 4.24 -1.35
C LYS A 233 -1.49 4.60 -1.12
N PRO A 234 -0.71 4.86 -2.20
CA PRO A 234 0.65 5.36 -2.07
C PRO A 234 0.68 6.62 -1.21
N HIS A 235 1.60 6.68 -0.27
CA HIS A 235 1.80 7.90 0.51
C HIS A 235 2.41 8.95 -0.41
N LYS A 236 1.72 10.08 -0.60
CA LYS A 236 2.39 11.22 -1.25
C LYS A 236 3.49 11.67 -0.29
N PRO A 237 4.75 11.74 -0.74
CA PRO A 237 5.78 12.32 0.09
C PRO A 237 5.28 13.69 0.56
N VAL A 238 5.28 13.90 1.86
CA VAL A 238 4.96 15.21 2.42
C VAL A 238 6.03 16.13 1.87
N LYS A 239 5.66 16.99 0.90
CA LYS A 239 6.57 18.06 0.47
C LYS A 239 6.97 18.77 1.77
N PRO A 240 8.26 18.84 2.11
CA PRO A 240 8.68 19.55 3.31
C PRO A 240 8.05 20.93 3.21
N LYS A 241 7.27 21.32 4.22
CA LYS A 241 6.77 22.69 4.30
C LYS A 241 8.03 23.55 4.23
N LYS A 242 8.24 24.26 3.13
CA LYS A 242 9.31 25.26 3.04
C LYS A 242 9.12 26.15 4.27
N LYS A 243 9.91 25.91 5.32
CA LYS A 243 9.96 26.84 6.44
C LYS A 243 10.39 28.13 5.80
N LYS A 244 9.54 29.16 5.86
CA LYS A 244 9.93 30.51 5.49
C LYS A 244 11.25 30.76 6.21
N ILE A 245 12.34 30.92 5.46
CA ILE A 245 13.61 31.39 6.02
C ILE A 245 13.27 32.75 6.60
N PRO A 246 13.46 32.96 7.92
CA PRO A 246 13.13 34.23 8.51
C PRO A 246 13.93 35.29 7.79
N THR A 247 13.26 36.34 7.34
CA THR A 247 13.92 37.47 6.68
C THR A 247 14.93 38.10 7.64
N LYS A 248 15.98 38.75 7.09
CA LYS A 248 17.00 39.45 7.89
C LYS A 248 16.35 40.32 8.98
N ARG A 249 15.21 40.94 8.67
CA ARG A 249 14.43 41.78 9.57
C ARG A 249 13.76 40.96 10.71
N GLU A 250 13.33 39.71 10.45
CA GLU A 250 12.74 38.82 11.48
C GLU A 250 13.84 38.28 12.41
N ILE A 251 15.04 38.04 11.89
CA ILE A 251 16.22 37.65 12.69
C ILE A 251 16.69 38.79 13.59
N GLU A 252 16.76 40.02 13.06
CA GLU A 252 17.08 41.21 13.82
C GLU A 252 16.04 41.50 14.92
N LEU A 253 14.76 41.35 14.60
CA LEU A 253 13.68 41.52 15.57
C LEU A 253 13.74 40.47 16.70
N ALA A 254 14.01 39.20 16.34
CA ALA A 254 14.17 38.12 17.32
C ALA A 254 15.38 38.33 18.23
N SER A 255 16.51 38.83 17.70
CA SER A 255 17.69 39.13 18.49
C SER A 255 17.44 40.30 19.46
N TYR A 256 16.72 41.32 19.00
CA TYR A 256 16.28 42.45 19.83
C TYR A 256 15.38 42.04 20.97
N MET A 257 14.42 41.14 20.69
CA MET A 257 13.48 40.63 21.70
C MET A 257 14.12 39.67 22.72
N LEU A 258 15.18 38.95 22.32
CA LEU A 258 15.87 37.97 23.18
C LEU A 258 17.06 38.58 23.96
N GLY A 259 17.41 39.83 23.73
CA GLY A 259 18.48 40.52 24.45
C GLY A 259 19.88 39.88 24.31
N LYS A 260 20.09 39.02 23.30
CA LYS A 260 21.35 38.33 23.04
C LYS A 260 21.93 38.80 21.70
N PRO A 261 23.21 39.26 21.67
CA PRO A 261 23.86 39.55 20.39
C PRO A 261 24.00 38.27 19.57
N ILE A 262 23.76 38.37 18.26
CA ILE A 262 23.97 37.26 17.32
C ILE A 262 25.45 36.90 17.36
N PRO A 263 25.85 35.64 17.60
CA PRO A 263 27.24 35.23 17.44
C PRO A 263 27.66 35.49 15.99
N ASN A 264 28.76 36.22 15.77
CA ASN A 264 29.33 36.56 14.46
C ASN A 264 29.72 35.34 13.61
N GLU A 265 29.64 34.12 14.13
CA GLU A 265 29.92 32.86 13.44
C GLU A 265 28.77 32.36 12.54
N ILE A 266 27.56 32.93 12.65
CA ILE A 266 26.40 32.55 11.80
C ILE A 266 26.34 33.41 10.52
N VAL A 267 27.08 34.48 10.46
CA VAL A 267 27.30 35.26 9.23
C VAL A 267 28.42 34.58 8.47
N GLY A 268 28.06 33.57 7.66
CA GLY A 268 28.99 32.75 6.93
C GLY A 268 30.11 33.53 6.25
N LYS A 269 31.37 33.18 6.55
CA LYS A 269 32.49 33.42 5.67
C LYS A 269 32.11 32.86 4.30
N ARG A 270 31.82 33.75 3.34
CA ARG A 270 31.79 33.39 1.93
C ARG A 270 33.19 32.89 1.56
N ILE A 271 33.37 31.62 1.46
CA ILE A 271 34.46 31.07 0.66
C ILE A 271 34.07 31.37 -0.79
N PRO A 272 34.92 32.03 -1.58
CA PRO A 272 34.62 32.29 -2.97
C PRO A 272 34.66 30.95 -3.72
N ILE A 273 33.51 30.30 -3.92
CA ILE A 273 33.37 29.19 -4.84
C ILE A 273 33.16 29.79 -6.22
N SER A 274 34.22 29.90 -6.96
CA SER A 274 34.20 30.18 -8.39
C SER A 274 33.80 28.92 -9.11
N LYS A 275 32.49 28.72 -9.24
CA LYS A 275 31.73 28.09 -10.31
C LYS A 275 30.31 27.95 -9.79
N GLU A 276 29.35 28.60 -10.44
CA GLU A 276 27.92 28.40 -10.20
C GLU A 276 27.60 26.90 -10.40
N ILE A 277 27.22 26.24 -9.32
CA ILE A 277 26.64 24.89 -9.40
C ILE A 277 25.21 25.11 -9.85
N GLU A 278 24.93 24.94 -11.16
CA GLU A 278 23.59 25.08 -11.74
C GLU A 278 22.62 23.95 -11.31
N HIS A 279 23.11 22.91 -10.65
CA HIS A 279 22.29 21.76 -10.23
C HIS A 279 22.43 21.48 -8.73
N GLU A 280 21.29 21.43 -8.06
CA GLU A 280 21.18 20.99 -6.66
C GLU A 280 21.37 19.46 -6.56
N ILE A 281 22.23 19.00 -5.66
CA ILE A 281 22.62 17.60 -5.50
C ILE A 281 21.55 16.80 -4.75
N LEU A 282 21.14 15.66 -5.30
CA LEU A 282 20.24 14.72 -4.66
C LEU A 282 21.04 13.58 -4.02
N VAL A 283 21.01 13.50 -2.69
CA VAL A 283 21.78 12.52 -1.90
C VAL A 283 20.88 11.36 -1.47
N PHE A 284 21.36 10.11 -1.60
CA PHE A 284 20.70 8.94 -1.03
C PHE A 284 21.50 8.41 0.16
N VAL A 285 20.84 8.19 1.31
CA VAL A 285 21.47 7.70 2.54
C VAL A 285 21.07 6.25 2.77
N SER A 286 22.06 5.35 2.72
CA SER A 286 21.92 3.92 2.98
C SER A 286 22.45 3.57 4.36
N TYR A 287 21.65 2.88 5.18
CA TYR A 287 22.01 2.47 6.55
C TYR A 287 21.14 1.30 7.04
N ALA A 288 21.61 0.56 8.03
CA ALA A 288 20.78 -0.42 8.71
C ALA A 288 19.83 0.27 9.71
N THR A 289 18.55 -0.06 9.72
CA THR A 289 17.53 0.56 10.60
C THR A 289 17.90 0.50 12.09
N LYS A 290 18.64 -0.52 12.51
CA LYS A 290 19.16 -0.66 13.88
C LYS A 290 20.20 0.41 14.25
N ASP A 291 20.78 1.07 13.27
CA ASP A 291 21.89 2.03 13.45
C ASP A 291 21.44 3.50 13.42
N VAL A 292 20.14 3.77 13.27
CA VAL A 292 19.57 5.12 13.24
C VAL A 292 20.03 5.98 14.42
N GLY A 293 19.96 5.40 15.63
CA GLY A 293 20.40 6.09 16.86
C GLY A 293 21.93 6.16 16.97
N LEU A 294 22.66 5.14 16.50
CA LEU A 294 24.11 5.07 16.57
C LEU A 294 24.76 6.21 15.78
N PHE A 295 24.35 6.41 14.54
CA PHE A 295 24.90 7.46 13.66
C PHE A 295 24.09 8.74 13.69
N LYS A 296 23.03 8.84 14.50
CA LYS A 296 22.14 10.03 14.56
C LYS A 296 21.62 10.43 13.17
N ILE A 297 21.18 9.44 12.39
CA ILE A 297 20.80 9.60 10.96
C ILE A 297 19.82 10.76 10.75
N HIS A 298 18.76 10.87 11.56
CA HIS A 298 17.76 11.93 11.44
C HIS A 298 18.36 13.34 11.64
N GLU A 299 19.35 13.47 12.53
CA GLU A 299 20.03 14.76 12.78
C GLU A 299 20.92 15.12 11.59
N ILE A 300 21.69 14.16 11.07
CA ILE A 300 22.57 14.36 9.91
C ILE A 300 21.73 14.74 8.68
N VAL A 301 20.68 13.97 8.36
CA VAL A 301 19.80 14.25 7.23
C VAL A 301 19.18 15.64 7.34
N LYS A 302 18.65 15.98 8.52
CA LYS A 302 18.01 17.28 8.75
C LYS A 302 18.97 18.45 8.52
N ILE A 303 20.25 18.31 8.89
CA ILE A 303 21.24 19.37 8.72
C ILE A 303 21.74 19.40 7.28
N LEU A 304 22.02 18.24 6.67
CA LEU A 304 22.44 18.17 5.26
C LEU A 304 21.41 18.79 4.31
N THR A 305 20.14 18.56 4.53
CA THR A 305 19.05 19.15 3.70
C THR A 305 19.00 20.70 3.80
N ASN A 306 19.68 21.32 4.79
CA ASN A 306 19.72 22.78 4.92
C ASN A 306 20.85 23.45 4.10
N PHE A 307 21.78 22.69 3.52
CA PHE A 307 22.80 23.24 2.63
C PHE A 307 22.18 23.65 1.29
N GLN A 308 22.61 24.80 0.73
CA GLN A 308 21.99 25.38 -0.48
C GLN A 308 22.21 24.57 -1.75
N ASP A 309 23.30 23.81 -1.78
CA ASP A 309 23.73 22.94 -2.87
C ASP A 309 23.17 21.52 -2.77
N ILE A 310 22.46 21.18 -1.69
CA ILE A 310 21.76 19.91 -1.52
C ILE A 310 20.27 20.10 -1.82
N LYS A 311 19.79 19.43 -2.87
CA LYS A 311 18.38 19.45 -3.28
C LYS A 311 17.47 18.76 -2.28
N ASP A 312 17.86 17.55 -1.91
CA ASP A 312 17.14 16.74 -0.95
C ASP A 312 18.04 15.59 -0.48
N VAL A 313 17.71 14.99 0.66
CA VAL A 313 18.38 13.81 1.19
C VAL A 313 17.36 12.69 1.33
N LEU A 314 17.44 11.70 0.45
CA LEU A 314 16.57 10.55 0.43
C LEU A 314 17.10 9.51 1.40
N TYR A 315 16.27 9.02 2.32
CA TYR A 315 16.62 7.97 3.26
C TYR A 315 15.39 7.18 3.67
N TRP A 316 15.59 5.95 4.12
CA TRP A 316 14.50 5.09 4.55
C TRP A 316 14.07 5.47 5.97
N GLU A 317 12.81 5.85 6.15
CA GLU A 317 12.17 5.90 7.48
C GLU A 317 11.28 4.67 7.66
N GLU A 318 11.23 4.10 8.87
CA GLU A 318 10.36 2.94 9.19
C GLU A 318 8.87 3.20 8.89
N ASP A 319 8.48 4.45 8.68
CA ASP A 319 7.13 4.89 8.33
C ASP A 319 6.89 5.02 6.81
N MET A 320 7.89 4.78 5.98
CA MET A 320 7.78 4.77 4.52
C MET A 320 7.48 3.36 4.00
N ASP A 321 6.71 3.29 2.92
CA ASP A 321 6.10 2.11 2.29
C ASP A 321 6.82 0.76 2.47
N ASP A 322 6.03 -0.31 2.63
CA ASP A 322 6.48 -1.71 2.79
C ASP A 322 7.31 -2.27 1.62
N ASN A 323 7.44 -1.56 0.51
CA ASN A 323 8.24 -1.98 -0.63
C ASN A 323 9.59 -1.25 -0.66
N ILE A 324 10.45 -1.61 0.28
CA ILE A 324 11.83 -1.14 0.37
C ILE A 324 12.57 -1.27 -0.98
N PHE A 325 12.26 -2.30 -1.77
CA PHE A 325 12.90 -2.55 -3.06
C PHE A 325 12.41 -1.59 -4.16
N GLU A 326 11.13 -1.24 -4.17
CA GLU A 326 10.57 -0.30 -5.14
C GLU A 326 11.02 1.14 -4.83
N TYR A 327 11.06 1.50 -3.55
CA TYR A 327 11.63 2.76 -3.07
C TYR A 327 13.11 2.88 -3.44
N MET A 328 13.89 1.81 -3.27
CA MET A 328 15.32 1.75 -3.60
C MET A 328 15.55 1.90 -5.10
N ASP A 329 14.82 1.14 -5.93
CA ASP A 329 15.00 1.16 -7.40
C ASP A 329 14.66 2.54 -7.98
N GLU A 330 13.58 3.17 -7.48
CA GLU A 330 13.20 4.52 -7.90
C GLU A 330 14.19 5.60 -7.46
N ASN A 331 14.73 5.53 -6.24
CA ASN A 331 15.55 6.58 -5.67
C ASN A 331 17.04 6.43 -5.99
N LEU A 332 17.56 5.20 -6.13
CA LEU A 332 18.92 4.95 -6.58
C LEU A 332 19.17 5.47 -7.99
N ASN A 333 18.19 5.34 -8.88
CA ASN A 333 18.32 5.88 -10.24
C ASN A 333 18.31 7.42 -10.27
N LYS A 334 17.59 8.06 -9.36
CA LYS A 334 17.40 9.53 -9.31
C LYS A 334 18.49 10.27 -8.54
N CYS A 335 19.11 9.63 -7.54
CA CYS A 335 20.14 10.30 -6.73
C CYS A 335 21.42 10.51 -7.52
N ASP A 336 22.18 11.54 -7.13
CA ASP A 336 23.48 11.86 -7.70
C ASP A 336 24.61 11.16 -6.97
N ILE A 337 24.44 10.95 -5.66
CA ILE A 337 25.47 10.38 -4.77
C ILE A 337 24.84 9.55 -3.65
N ILE A 338 25.58 8.54 -3.19
CA ILE A 338 25.13 7.66 -2.11
C ILE A 338 26.06 7.81 -0.91
N VAL A 339 25.49 7.99 0.27
CA VAL A 339 26.16 7.97 1.56
C VAL A 339 25.82 6.65 2.25
N LEU A 340 26.82 5.78 2.44
CA LEU A 340 26.66 4.47 3.06
C LEU A 340 27.19 4.48 4.48
N PHE A 341 26.33 4.35 5.48
CA PHE A 341 26.73 4.18 6.87
C PHE A 341 27.12 2.74 7.16
N CYS A 342 28.41 2.52 7.37
CA CYS A 342 29.04 1.22 7.50
C CYS A 342 29.10 0.78 8.96
N SER A 343 28.44 -0.33 9.27
CA SER A 343 28.44 -0.98 10.59
C SER A 343 28.36 -2.49 10.43
N LYS A 344 28.50 -3.22 11.53
CA LYS A 344 28.26 -4.67 11.57
C LYS A 344 26.82 -5.01 11.18
N ASN A 345 25.85 -4.18 11.56
CA ASN A 345 24.45 -4.36 11.16
C ASN A 345 24.26 -4.10 9.67
N ALA A 346 24.89 -3.07 9.10
CA ALA A 346 24.85 -2.75 7.69
C ALA A 346 25.45 -3.87 6.82
N LEU A 347 26.57 -4.45 7.24
CA LEU A 347 27.19 -5.62 6.55
C LEU A 347 26.28 -6.84 6.51
N ASN A 348 25.44 -7.03 7.55
CA ASN A 348 24.50 -8.16 7.65
C ASN A 348 23.11 -7.82 7.09
N SER A 349 22.86 -6.59 6.66
CA SER A 349 21.57 -6.15 6.11
C SER A 349 21.47 -6.48 4.61
N VAL A 350 20.49 -7.32 4.27
CA VAL A 350 20.21 -7.64 2.85
C VAL A 350 19.79 -6.42 2.05
N PRO A 351 18.91 -5.52 2.54
CA PRO A 351 18.59 -4.29 1.85
C PRO A 351 19.82 -3.41 1.58
N VAL A 352 20.59 -3.06 2.60
CA VAL A 352 21.80 -2.24 2.47
C VAL A 352 22.78 -2.83 1.47
N LYS A 353 22.98 -4.17 1.49
CA LYS A 353 23.84 -4.85 0.55
C LYS A 353 23.36 -4.69 -0.91
N LYS A 354 22.05 -4.76 -1.14
CA LYS A 354 21.46 -4.54 -2.46
C LYS A 354 21.64 -3.10 -2.94
N GLU A 355 21.44 -2.12 -2.04
CA GLU A 355 21.59 -0.69 -2.33
C GLU A 355 22.98 -0.36 -2.86
N TRP A 356 24.02 -0.63 -2.07
CA TRP A 356 25.38 -0.27 -2.49
C TRP A 356 25.86 -1.13 -3.67
N THR A 357 25.40 -2.40 -3.80
CA THR A 357 25.76 -3.25 -4.95
C THR A 357 25.11 -2.73 -6.24
N ALA A 358 23.85 -2.33 -6.18
CA ALA A 358 23.15 -1.71 -7.31
C ALA A 358 23.79 -0.38 -7.70
N ALA A 359 24.11 0.45 -6.72
CA ALA A 359 24.80 1.71 -6.92
C ALA A 359 26.17 1.54 -7.62
N GLU A 360 26.95 0.57 -7.19
CA GLU A 360 28.23 0.23 -7.81
C GLU A 360 28.04 -0.23 -9.26
N ALA A 361 27.02 -1.07 -9.51
CA ALA A 361 26.73 -1.60 -10.85
C ALA A 361 26.33 -0.51 -11.86
N ILE A 362 25.65 0.57 -11.39
CA ILE A 362 25.25 1.71 -12.25
C ILE A 362 26.27 2.88 -12.19
N GLY A 363 27.43 2.68 -11.55
CA GLY A 363 28.52 3.66 -11.51
C GLY A 363 28.26 4.90 -10.64
N LYS A 364 27.30 4.84 -9.68
CA LYS A 364 27.04 5.98 -8.78
C LYS A 364 28.16 6.18 -7.78
N PRO A 365 28.55 7.42 -7.48
CA PRO A 365 29.52 7.72 -6.42
C PRO A 365 29.00 7.24 -5.06
N ILE A 366 29.82 6.48 -4.30
CA ILE A 366 29.49 6.02 -2.95
C ILE A 366 30.49 6.62 -1.96
N ILE A 367 29.98 7.18 -0.86
CA ILE A 367 30.77 7.69 0.28
C ILE A 367 30.53 6.78 1.49
N PRO A 368 31.50 5.94 1.88
CA PRO A 368 31.43 5.19 3.14
C PRO A 368 31.60 6.14 4.35
N VAL A 369 30.69 6.04 5.31
CA VAL A 369 30.78 6.66 6.64
C VAL A 369 30.95 5.53 7.64
N PHE A 370 32.04 5.48 8.38
CA PHE A 370 32.41 4.33 9.22
C PHE A 370 33.10 4.79 10.51
N PHE A 371 33.03 3.97 11.55
CA PHE A 371 33.81 4.13 12.78
C PHE A 371 34.81 2.98 12.98
N ASP A 372 34.69 1.93 12.15
CA ASP A 372 35.59 0.81 12.10
C ASP A 372 35.76 0.40 10.63
N ILE A 373 37.01 0.35 10.18
CA ILE A 373 37.36 0.06 8.78
C ILE A 373 36.93 -1.35 8.36
N ASP A 374 36.79 -2.29 9.29
CA ASP A 374 36.33 -3.63 9.02
C ASP A 374 34.83 -3.72 8.75
N HIS A 375 34.11 -2.67 9.04
CA HIS A 375 32.69 -2.54 8.72
C HIS A 375 32.44 -2.03 7.28
N ILE A 376 33.48 -1.63 6.55
CA ILE A 376 33.34 -1.21 5.15
C ILE A 376 33.32 -2.48 4.26
N PRO A 377 32.33 -2.64 3.35
CA PRO A 377 32.34 -3.71 2.37
C PRO A 377 33.67 -3.75 1.60
N THR A 378 34.23 -4.93 1.39
CA THR A 378 35.59 -5.09 0.83
C THR A 378 35.77 -4.36 -0.49
N LEU A 379 34.77 -4.33 -1.36
CA LEU A 379 34.79 -3.61 -2.65
C LEU A 379 34.86 -2.09 -2.48
N LEU A 380 34.43 -1.55 -1.34
CA LEU A 380 34.38 -0.12 -1.06
C LEU A 380 35.54 0.37 -0.17
N LYS A 381 36.42 -0.53 0.32
CA LYS A 381 37.58 -0.15 1.18
C LYS A 381 38.58 0.80 0.47
N SER A 382 38.61 0.80 -0.86
CA SER A 382 39.44 1.72 -1.63
C SER A 382 38.79 3.09 -1.87
N ARG A 383 37.52 3.26 -1.54
CA ARG A 383 36.79 4.51 -1.74
C ARG A 383 37.12 5.52 -0.64
N LEU A 384 37.20 6.79 -1.02
CA LEU A 384 37.34 7.88 -0.05
C LEU A 384 36.05 7.96 0.77
N GLY A 385 36.18 7.89 2.08
CA GLY A 385 35.07 7.90 3.05
C GLY A 385 35.37 8.79 4.24
N ILE A 386 34.50 8.79 5.23
CA ILE A 386 34.59 9.57 6.46
C ILE A 386 34.61 8.65 7.67
N GLU A 387 35.60 8.80 8.52
CA GLU A 387 35.62 8.21 9.85
C GLU A 387 34.68 9.00 10.78
N TYR A 388 33.67 8.32 11.31
CA TYR A 388 32.59 8.91 12.11
C TYR A 388 33.06 9.17 13.55
N ASP A 389 33.03 10.44 13.95
CA ASP A 389 33.33 10.89 15.32
C ASP A 389 32.02 10.96 16.13
N PHE A 390 31.88 10.10 17.14
CA PHE A 390 30.69 10.05 18.01
C PHE A 390 30.53 11.29 18.90
N TYR A 391 31.59 12.06 19.11
CA TYR A 391 31.60 13.21 19.99
C TYR A 391 31.36 14.52 19.27
N ASP A 392 31.59 14.55 17.94
CA ASP A 392 31.44 15.77 17.13
C ASP A 392 30.63 15.56 15.87
N VAL A 393 29.30 15.61 16.02
CA VAL A 393 28.34 15.42 14.91
C VAL A 393 28.48 16.53 13.86
N GLN A 394 28.80 17.78 14.28
CA GLN A 394 28.96 18.91 13.38
C GLN A 394 30.16 18.71 12.45
N LYS A 395 31.27 18.23 12.98
CA LYS A 395 32.47 17.89 12.19
C LYS A 395 32.16 16.78 11.18
N ASN A 396 31.39 15.75 11.57
CA ASN A 396 30.97 14.69 10.66
C ASN A 396 30.12 15.24 9.50
N ILE A 397 29.18 16.12 9.80
CA ILE A 397 28.27 16.70 8.80
C ILE A 397 29.03 17.60 7.83
N GLN A 398 29.91 18.48 8.34
CA GLN A 398 30.72 19.37 7.51
C GLN A 398 31.67 18.56 6.61
N GLY A 399 32.36 17.56 7.15
CA GLY A 399 33.24 16.69 6.37
C GLY A 399 32.50 15.89 5.32
N LEU A 400 31.27 15.44 5.64
CA LEU A 400 30.40 14.73 4.72
C LEU A 400 29.93 15.64 3.58
N HIS A 401 29.50 16.85 3.89
CA HIS A 401 29.12 17.85 2.90
C HIS A 401 30.27 18.21 1.96
N ASP A 402 31.46 18.48 2.48
CA ASP A 402 32.63 18.78 1.68
C ASP A 402 33.03 17.64 0.74
N LEU A 403 32.89 16.39 1.22
CA LEU A 403 33.18 15.19 0.42
C LEU A 403 32.11 14.92 -0.64
N ILE A 404 30.83 15.20 -0.35
CA ILE A 404 29.73 15.16 -1.32
C ILE A 404 30.02 16.10 -2.48
N LEU A 405 30.35 17.37 -2.19
CA LEU A 405 30.70 18.37 -3.20
C LEU A 405 31.91 17.93 -4.06
N LYS A 406 32.98 17.49 -3.40
CA LYS A 406 34.19 17.03 -4.08
C LYS A 406 33.90 15.86 -5.04
N LYS A 407 33.10 14.88 -4.62
CA LYS A 407 32.78 13.71 -5.46
C LYS A 407 31.81 14.05 -6.58
N TYR A 408 30.85 14.93 -6.33
CA TYR A 408 29.89 15.38 -7.33
C TYR A 408 30.60 16.15 -8.46
N LEU A 409 31.46 17.09 -8.14
CA LEU A 409 32.24 17.85 -9.11
C LEU A 409 33.20 16.95 -9.91
N GLY A 410 33.84 15.98 -9.27
CA GLY A 410 34.70 15.01 -9.95
C GLY A 410 33.99 13.93 -10.74
N SER A 411 32.65 13.86 -10.71
CA SER A 411 31.84 12.97 -11.54
C SER A 411 31.28 13.65 -12.79
N ILE A 412 31.44 14.98 -12.90
CA ILE A 412 31.00 15.81 -14.03
C ILE A 412 32.16 16.07 -15.00
N GLU A 413 33.43 15.97 -14.53
CA GLU A 413 34.63 15.98 -15.36
C GLU A 413 34.89 14.59 -15.96
#